data_f6a7f997fab17a0165f4b462d513763f
#
_entry.id   f6a7f997fab17a0165f4b462d513763f
#
_cell.length_a   1.000
_cell.length_b   1.000
_cell.length_c   1.000
_cell.angle_alpha   90.00
_cell.angle_beta   90.00
_cell.angle_gamma   90.00
#
_symmetry.space_group_name_H-M   'P 1'
#
loop_
_entity.id
_entity.type
_entity.pdbx_description
1 polymer ?
#
loop_
_entity_poly.entity_id
_entity_poly.type
_entity_poly.pdbx_seq_one_letter_code
_entity_poly.pdbx_strand_id
1 'polypeptide(L)'
;MTTNDITSVAPVVRKAADGSVIPAVKAVQVHKAFGPLHVLKGIDLTVMPGTVTVILGPSGSGKSTFLRLINQLETLTGGSIEVDGELIGYKHVTKNGQDMLQTLDDKEIAAQRSRLGMVFQRFNLFPHMTALENVMEAPIHVQHQSKKAARD
;
A
#
# COMPACT_ATOMS: atom_id res chain seq x y z
N MET A 1 -17.86 27.18 18.56
CA MET A 1 -17.39 26.27 17.50
C MET A 1 -15.88 26.40 17.44
N THR A 2 -15.16 25.50 18.09
CA THR A 2 -13.70 25.46 18.09
C THR A 2 -13.27 24.70 16.83
N THR A 3 -12.61 25.39 15.91
CA THR A 3 -11.89 24.80 14.78
C THR A 3 -10.80 23.91 15.37
N ASN A 4 -11.00 22.60 15.32
CA ASN A 4 -9.89 21.66 15.52
C ASN A 4 -8.90 21.89 14.38
N ASP A 5 -7.74 22.46 14.70
CA ASP A 5 -6.57 22.42 13.85
C ASP A 5 -6.25 20.95 13.53
N ILE A 6 -6.57 20.54 12.31
CA ILE A 6 -6.03 19.31 11.76
C ILE A 6 -4.53 19.62 11.59
N THR A 7 -3.73 19.19 12.55
CA THR A 7 -2.28 19.29 12.48
C THR A 7 -1.86 18.57 11.21
N SER A 8 -1.48 19.32 10.17
CA SER A 8 -1.00 18.74 8.92
C SER A 8 0.32 18.03 9.24
N VAL A 9 0.26 16.71 9.34
CA VAL A 9 1.48 15.89 9.44
C VAL A 9 2.21 16.08 8.12
N ALA A 10 3.36 16.75 8.17
CA ALA A 10 4.19 16.93 6.99
C ALA A 10 4.55 15.55 6.41
N PRO A 11 4.48 15.36 5.10
CA PRO A 11 4.81 14.10 4.48
C PRO A 11 6.26 13.72 4.80
N VAL A 12 6.49 12.47 5.19
CA VAL A 12 7.84 11.94 5.39
C VAL A 12 8.50 11.81 4.03
N VAL A 13 9.45 12.69 3.74
CA VAL A 13 10.21 12.66 2.48
C VAL A 13 11.49 11.88 2.69
N ARG A 14 11.59 10.70 2.10
CA ARG A 14 12.81 9.88 2.09
C ARG A 14 13.69 10.27 0.91
N LYS A 15 15.00 10.18 1.08
CA LYS A 15 16.00 10.44 0.03
C LYS A 15 16.86 9.21 -0.21
N ALA A 16 17.20 8.98 -1.47
CA ALA A 16 18.18 7.99 -1.88
C ALA A 16 19.62 8.46 -1.54
N ALA A 17 20.59 7.57 -1.68
CA ALA A 17 21.99 7.86 -1.39
C ALA A 17 22.58 9.02 -2.26
N ASP A 18 22.02 9.23 -3.46
CA ASP A 18 22.39 10.33 -4.36
C ASP A 18 21.67 11.65 -4.04
N GLY A 19 20.86 11.69 -2.99
CA GLY A 19 20.08 12.85 -2.57
C GLY A 19 18.75 13.05 -3.29
N SER A 20 18.41 12.21 -4.27
CA SER A 20 17.11 12.26 -4.96
C SER A 20 15.96 11.87 -4.02
N VAL A 21 14.77 12.45 -4.25
CA VAL A 21 13.58 12.11 -3.47
C VAL A 21 13.05 10.74 -3.92
N ILE A 22 12.89 9.83 -2.96
CA ILE A 22 12.28 8.53 -3.21
C ILE A 22 10.77 8.71 -3.42
N PRO A 23 10.19 8.23 -4.53
CA PRO A 23 8.75 8.26 -4.74
C PRO A 23 7.99 7.49 -3.65
N ALA A 24 6.82 7.99 -3.26
CA ALA A 24 5.92 7.28 -2.37
C ALA A 24 5.40 5.98 -3.01
N VAL A 25 5.11 6.03 -4.33
CA VAL A 25 4.81 4.85 -5.14
C VAL A 25 5.52 4.96 -6.47
N LYS A 26 6.19 3.88 -6.90
CA LYS A 26 6.75 3.73 -8.24
C LYS A 26 6.33 2.40 -8.82
N ALA A 27 5.55 2.44 -9.88
CA ALA A 27 5.10 1.28 -10.64
C ALA A 27 5.81 1.28 -12.00
N VAL A 28 6.36 0.14 -12.38
CA VAL A 28 7.09 -0.03 -13.64
C VAL A 28 6.54 -1.24 -14.36
N GLN A 29 5.99 -1.00 -15.57
CA GLN A 29 5.45 -2.03 -16.46
C GLN A 29 4.56 -3.03 -15.73
N VAL A 30 3.62 -2.53 -14.93
CA VAL A 30 2.76 -3.36 -14.09
C VAL A 30 1.74 -4.09 -14.95
N HIS A 31 1.76 -5.42 -14.86
CA HIS A 31 0.82 -6.31 -15.50
C HIS A 31 -0.01 -7.08 -14.46
N LYS A 32 -1.29 -7.28 -14.75
CA LYS A 32 -2.17 -8.18 -14.02
C LYS A 32 -3.09 -8.93 -14.97
N ALA A 33 -3.03 -10.25 -14.89
CA ALA A 33 -3.96 -11.14 -15.56
C ALA A 33 -4.70 -12.02 -14.55
N PHE A 34 -5.97 -12.30 -14.82
CA PHE A 34 -6.78 -13.30 -14.14
C PHE A 34 -7.11 -14.41 -15.15
N GLY A 35 -6.31 -15.49 -15.11
CA GLY A 35 -6.36 -16.49 -16.18
C GLY A 35 -6.10 -15.83 -17.55
N PRO A 36 -7.00 -16.02 -18.52
CA PRO A 36 -6.84 -15.45 -19.85
C PRO A 36 -7.14 -13.94 -19.94
N LEU A 37 -7.77 -13.36 -18.90
CA LEU A 37 -8.16 -11.96 -18.89
C LEU A 37 -7.00 -11.07 -18.43
N HIS A 38 -6.40 -10.33 -19.37
CA HIS A 38 -5.38 -9.32 -19.09
C HIS A 38 -6.03 -7.98 -18.71
N VAL A 39 -5.98 -7.63 -17.42
CA VAL A 39 -6.63 -6.43 -16.87
C VAL A 39 -5.69 -5.21 -16.89
N LEU A 40 -4.43 -5.38 -16.47
CA LEU A 40 -3.42 -4.34 -16.55
C LEU A 40 -2.34 -4.76 -17.54
N LYS A 41 -1.95 -3.85 -18.43
CA LYS A 41 -1.13 -4.14 -19.61
C LYS A 41 0.09 -3.21 -19.69
N GLY A 42 0.95 -3.25 -18.68
CA GLY A 42 2.17 -2.43 -18.63
C GLY A 42 1.88 -1.01 -18.15
N ILE A 43 1.44 -0.86 -16.90
CA ILE A 43 1.17 0.45 -16.28
C ILE A 43 2.44 0.99 -15.65
N ASP A 44 2.81 2.21 -16.04
CA ASP A 44 3.85 3.01 -15.40
C ASP A 44 3.22 4.16 -14.62
N LEU A 45 3.59 4.32 -13.36
CA LEU A 45 3.11 5.41 -12.50
C LEU A 45 4.16 5.78 -11.47
N THR A 46 4.38 7.08 -11.27
CA THR A 46 5.20 7.61 -10.19
C THR A 46 4.39 8.60 -9.38
N VAL A 47 4.28 8.36 -8.07
CA VAL A 47 3.61 9.26 -7.11
C VAL A 47 4.65 9.80 -6.16
N MET A 48 4.80 11.11 -6.09
CA MET A 48 5.76 11.76 -5.19
C MET A 48 5.17 11.92 -3.78
N PRO A 49 6.01 11.93 -2.73
CA PRO A 49 5.55 12.18 -1.37
C PRO A 49 4.77 13.50 -1.25
N GLY A 50 3.68 13.49 -0.48
CA GLY A 50 2.86 14.68 -0.24
C GLY A 50 1.97 15.11 -1.41
N THR A 51 1.90 14.32 -2.49
CA THR A 51 1.02 14.62 -3.62
C THR A 51 -0.25 13.77 -3.59
N VAL A 52 -1.31 14.30 -4.19
CA VAL A 52 -2.56 13.56 -4.46
C VAL A 52 -2.57 13.17 -5.93
N THR A 53 -2.66 11.87 -6.20
CA THR A 53 -2.77 11.33 -7.56
C THR A 53 -4.16 10.73 -7.76
N VAL A 54 -4.83 11.09 -8.85
CA VAL A 54 -6.16 10.60 -9.19
C VAL A 54 -6.08 9.71 -10.44
N ILE A 55 -6.59 8.48 -10.33
CA ILE A 55 -6.69 7.54 -11.46
C ILE A 55 -8.12 7.59 -12.01
N LEU A 56 -8.26 8.06 -13.25
CA LEU A 56 -9.54 8.18 -13.95
C LEU A 56 -9.69 7.08 -15.01
N GLY A 57 -10.92 6.72 -15.32
CA GLY A 57 -11.23 5.74 -16.37
C GLY A 57 -12.60 5.08 -16.16
N PRO A 58 -13.14 4.40 -17.19
CA PRO A 58 -14.44 3.73 -17.13
C PRO A 58 -14.48 2.60 -16.09
N SER A 59 -15.68 2.14 -15.74
CA SER A 59 -15.83 0.95 -14.90
C SER A 59 -15.18 -0.27 -15.56
N GLY A 60 -14.51 -1.10 -14.77
CA GLY A 60 -13.80 -2.28 -15.29
C GLY A 60 -12.41 -2.02 -15.88
N SER A 61 -11.93 -0.77 -15.96
CA SER A 61 -10.60 -0.47 -16.52
C SER A 61 -9.38 -0.86 -15.64
N GLY A 62 -9.60 -1.55 -14.53
CA GLY A 62 -8.52 -2.04 -13.67
C GLY A 62 -8.07 -1.10 -12.55
N LYS A 63 -8.69 0.08 -12.34
CA LYS A 63 -8.28 1.04 -11.30
C LYS A 63 -8.20 0.43 -9.90
N SER A 64 -9.26 -0.25 -9.47
CA SER A 64 -9.30 -0.93 -8.18
C SER A 64 -8.32 -2.11 -8.10
N THR A 65 -8.10 -2.78 -9.22
CA THR A 65 -7.09 -3.84 -9.32
C THR A 65 -5.69 -3.28 -9.09
N PHE A 66 -5.38 -2.14 -9.72
CA PHE A 66 -4.09 -1.48 -9.54
C PHE A 66 -3.86 -1.04 -8.08
N LEU A 67 -4.85 -0.44 -7.42
CA LEU A 67 -4.77 -0.09 -6.00
C LEU A 67 -4.57 -1.33 -5.10
N ARG A 68 -5.23 -2.44 -5.43
CA ARG A 68 -5.07 -3.71 -4.69
C ARG A 68 -3.70 -4.33 -4.86
N LEU A 69 -3.03 -4.10 -5.99
CA LEU A 69 -1.63 -4.53 -6.19
C LEU A 69 -0.68 -3.74 -5.29
N ILE A 70 -0.87 -2.42 -5.16
CA ILE A 70 -0.04 -1.58 -4.27
C ILE A 70 -0.15 -2.05 -2.81
N ASN A 71 -1.35 -2.43 -2.37
CA ASN A 71 -1.59 -2.93 -1.00
C ASN A 71 -1.48 -4.46 -0.88
N GLN A 72 -0.93 -5.14 -1.88
CA GLN A 72 -0.74 -6.60 -1.90
C GLN A 72 -2.00 -7.42 -1.61
N LEU A 73 -3.20 -6.88 -1.84
CA LEU A 73 -4.46 -7.64 -1.86
C LEU A 73 -4.61 -8.46 -3.14
N GLU A 74 -3.76 -8.18 -4.12
CA GLU A 74 -3.59 -8.91 -5.37
C GLU A 74 -2.11 -9.06 -5.67
N THR A 75 -1.74 -10.10 -6.43
CA THR A 75 -0.36 -10.38 -6.84
C THR A 75 -0.11 -9.91 -8.26
N LEU A 76 1.04 -9.32 -8.54
CA LEU A 76 1.50 -8.96 -9.89
C LEU A 76 1.65 -10.21 -10.77
N THR A 77 1.37 -10.08 -12.05
CA THR A 77 1.75 -11.09 -13.06
C THR A 77 2.95 -10.63 -13.89
N GLY A 78 3.39 -9.38 -13.76
CA GLY A 78 4.59 -8.83 -14.39
C GLY A 78 4.82 -7.39 -13.95
N GLY A 79 6.04 -6.91 -14.18
CA GLY A 79 6.48 -5.60 -13.73
C GLY A 79 6.83 -5.55 -12.25
N SER A 80 6.91 -4.35 -11.68
CA SER A 80 7.23 -4.12 -10.28
C SER A 80 6.49 -2.93 -9.70
N ILE A 81 6.27 -2.95 -8.39
CA ILE A 81 5.79 -1.81 -7.61
C ILE A 81 6.73 -1.63 -6.43
N GLU A 82 7.17 -0.40 -6.22
CA GLU A 82 7.90 0.03 -5.03
C GLU A 82 7.03 1.02 -4.24
N VAL A 83 7.06 0.91 -2.92
CA VAL A 83 6.46 1.89 -2.00
C VAL A 83 7.56 2.38 -1.06
N ASP A 84 7.77 3.69 -1.01
CA ASP A 84 8.86 4.32 -0.26
C ASP A 84 10.24 3.72 -0.56
N GLY A 85 10.46 3.28 -1.81
CA GLY A 85 11.70 2.64 -2.27
C GLY A 85 11.83 1.16 -1.90
N GLU A 86 10.83 0.55 -1.28
CA GLU A 86 10.81 -0.88 -0.99
C GLU A 86 9.95 -1.63 -2.00
N LEU A 87 10.50 -2.70 -2.57
CA LEU A 87 9.80 -3.55 -3.52
C LEU A 87 8.65 -4.30 -2.84
N ILE A 88 7.45 -4.22 -3.42
CA ILE A 88 6.25 -4.82 -2.84
C ILE A 88 6.17 -6.32 -3.20
N GLY A 89 6.00 -7.17 -2.17
CA GLY A 89 5.84 -8.61 -2.30
C GLY A 89 7.13 -9.38 -2.57
N TYR A 90 8.26 -8.69 -2.73
CA TYR A 90 9.55 -9.30 -3.03
C TYR A 90 10.67 -8.64 -2.24
N LYS A 91 11.77 -9.35 -2.05
CA LYS A 91 13.04 -8.85 -1.51
C LYS A 91 14.22 -9.31 -2.34
N HIS A 92 15.27 -8.49 -2.39
CA HIS A 92 16.55 -8.89 -2.95
C HIS A 92 17.26 -9.85 -2.00
N VAL A 93 17.75 -10.95 -2.52
CA VAL A 93 18.57 -11.92 -1.79
C VAL A 93 19.77 -12.29 -2.63
N THR A 94 20.95 -12.35 -2.02
CA THR A 94 22.15 -12.85 -2.69
C THR A 94 22.30 -14.34 -2.37
N LYS A 95 22.21 -15.20 -3.38
CA LYS A 95 22.38 -16.64 -3.25
C LYS A 95 23.48 -17.10 -4.19
N ASN A 96 24.50 -17.77 -3.67
CA ASN A 96 25.67 -18.20 -4.43
C ASN A 96 26.35 -17.07 -5.24
N GLY A 97 26.39 -15.83 -4.68
CA GLY A 97 26.98 -14.66 -5.34
C GLY A 97 26.13 -14.04 -6.44
N GLN A 98 24.89 -14.50 -6.64
CA GLN A 98 23.93 -13.94 -7.58
C GLN A 98 22.79 -13.24 -6.84
N ASP A 99 22.45 -12.03 -7.27
CA ASP A 99 21.29 -11.31 -6.77
C ASP A 99 20.01 -11.86 -7.40
N MET A 100 19.07 -12.22 -6.54
CA MET A 100 17.79 -12.80 -6.95
C MET A 100 16.64 -12.09 -6.23
N LEU A 101 15.46 -12.07 -6.85
CA LEU A 101 14.22 -11.68 -6.18
C LEU A 101 13.60 -12.91 -5.54
N GLN A 102 13.34 -12.81 -4.23
CA GLN A 102 12.59 -13.80 -3.48
C GLN A 102 11.24 -13.22 -3.06
N THR A 103 10.18 -14.00 -3.21
CA THR A 103 8.86 -13.65 -2.70
C THR A 103 8.89 -13.55 -1.18
N LEU A 104 8.26 -12.56 -0.63
CA LEU A 104 8.09 -12.38 0.81
C LEU A 104 7.15 -13.47 1.37
N ASP A 105 7.36 -13.85 2.62
CA ASP A 105 6.41 -14.69 3.36
C ASP A 105 5.20 -13.88 3.85
N ASP A 106 4.17 -14.57 4.36
CA ASP A 106 2.93 -13.93 4.82
C ASP A 106 3.14 -12.91 5.94
N LYS A 107 4.12 -13.14 6.81
CA LYS A 107 4.46 -12.23 7.91
C LYS A 107 5.14 -10.96 7.39
N GLU A 108 6.06 -11.10 6.45
CA GLU A 108 6.73 -9.98 5.78
C GLU A 108 5.72 -9.16 4.96
N ILE A 109 4.80 -9.83 4.26
CA ILE A 109 3.69 -9.18 3.54
C ILE A 109 2.78 -8.40 4.50
N ALA A 110 2.41 -8.99 5.64
CA ALA A 110 1.60 -8.32 6.65
C ALA A 110 2.31 -7.07 7.20
N ALA A 111 3.63 -7.14 7.42
CA ALA A 111 4.44 -6.01 7.87
C ALA A 111 4.49 -4.88 6.83
N GLN A 112 4.57 -5.20 5.52
CA GLN A 112 4.48 -4.18 4.47
C GLN A 112 3.08 -3.55 4.42
N ARG A 113 2.01 -4.36 4.50
CA ARG A 113 0.61 -3.88 4.51
C ARG A 113 0.31 -2.95 5.68
N SER A 114 0.86 -3.21 6.86
CA SER A 114 0.59 -2.39 8.06
C SER A 114 1.03 -0.92 7.92
N ARG A 115 1.89 -0.62 6.95
CA ARG A 115 2.35 0.73 6.63
C ARG A 115 1.49 1.45 5.58
N LEU A 116 0.53 0.74 4.97
CA LEU A 116 -0.32 1.25 3.90
C LEU A 116 -1.76 1.33 4.39
N GLY A 117 -2.33 2.52 4.41
CA GLY A 117 -3.76 2.71 4.63
C GLY A 117 -4.55 2.52 3.34
N MET A 118 -5.71 1.86 3.40
CA MET A 118 -6.64 1.74 2.28
C MET A 118 -8.06 2.03 2.73
N VAL A 119 -8.74 2.91 2.00
CA VAL A 119 -10.18 3.17 2.18
C VAL A 119 -10.94 2.40 1.11
N PHE A 120 -11.77 1.47 1.55
CA PHE A 120 -12.60 0.66 0.66
C PHE A 120 -13.91 1.36 0.31
N GLN A 121 -14.46 1.06 -0.85
CA GLN A 121 -15.76 1.58 -1.29
C GLN A 121 -16.91 1.09 -0.37
N ARG A 122 -16.80 -0.12 0.17
CA ARG A 122 -17.67 -0.63 1.24
C ARG A 122 -17.01 -0.39 2.56
N PHE A 123 -17.77 -0.09 3.60
CA PHE A 123 -17.25 0.24 4.93
C PHE A 123 -16.48 -0.91 5.59
N ASN A 124 -16.71 -2.17 5.18
CA ASN A 124 -16.06 -3.38 5.69
C ASN A 124 -16.04 -3.47 7.23
N LEU A 125 -17.12 -3.00 7.84
CA LEU A 125 -17.26 -3.03 9.29
C LEU A 125 -17.54 -4.47 9.76
N PHE A 126 -17.04 -4.80 10.92
CA PHE A 126 -17.40 -6.01 11.64
C PHE A 126 -18.82 -5.85 12.21
N PRO A 127 -19.82 -6.58 11.71
CA PRO A 127 -21.24 -6.35 12.03
C PRO A 127 -21.59 -6.70 13.48
N HIS A 128 -20.74 -7.48 14.15
CA HIS A 128 -20.90 -7.89 15.55
C HIS A 128 -20.23 -6.90 16.54
N MET A 129 -19.57 -5.86 16.04
CA MET A 129 -18.89 -4.85 16.83
C MET A 129 -19.62 -3.51 16.77
N THR A 130 -19.53 -2.73 17.84
CA THR A 130 -19.96 -1.35 17.86
C THR A 130 -19.09 -0.46 16.95
N ALA A 131 -19.52 0.75 16.66
CA ALA A 131 -18.74 1.70 15.88
C ALA A 131 -17.37 2.00 16.54
N LEU A 132 -17.35 2.18 17.86
CA LEU A 132 -16.13 2.41 18.62
C LEU A 132 -15.18 1.21 18.54
N GLU A 133 -15.67 0.00 18.71
CA GLU A 133 -14.86 -1.21 18.60
C GLU A 133 -14.27 -1.37 17.19
N ASN A 134 -15.04 -1.09 16.14
CA ASN A 134 -14.54 -1.10 14.77
C ASN A 134 -13.39 -0.09 14.54
N VAL A 135 -13.48 1.11 15.13
CA VAL A 135 -12.41 2.12 15.03
C VAL A 135 -11.17 1.70 15.82
N MET A 136 -11.37 1.07 16.98
CA MET A 136 -10.28 0.66 17.88
C MET A 136 -9.58 -0.64 17.43
N GLU A 137 -10.17 -1.42 16.54
CA GLU A 137 -9.69 -2.76 16.18
C GLU A 137 -8.25 -2.73 15.63
N ALA A 138 -7.99 -1.91 14.62
CA ALA A 138 -6.65 -1.80 14.03
C ALA A 138 -5.61 -1.18 14.98
N PRO A 139 -5.87 -0.08 15.70
CA PRO A 139 -4.97 0.44 16.72
C PRO A 139 -4.56 -0.60 17.77
N ILE A 140 -5.50 -1.42 18.25
CA ILE A 140 -5.20 -2.44 19.28
C ILE A 140 -4.45 -3.64 18.69
N HIS A 141 -4.98 -4.24 17.63
CA HIS A 141 -4.51 -5.53 17.15
C HIS A 141 -3.38 -5.47 16.13
N VAL A 142 -3.27 -4.38 15.37
CA VAL A 142 -2.23 -4.18 14.35
C VAL A 142 -1.11 -3.28 14.87
N GLN A 143 -1.45 -2.17 15.56
CA GLN A 143 -0.48 -1.21 16.07
C GLN A 143 -0.07 -1.49 17.54
N HIS A 144 -0.66 -2.52 18.16
CA HIS A 144 -0.38 -2.94 19.55
C HIS A 144 -0.57 -1.83 20.59
N GLN A 145 -1.49 -0.90 20.33
CA GLN A 145 -1.82 0.16 21.28
C GLN A 145 -2.64 -0.37 22.45
N SER A 146 -2.51 0.26 23.61
CA SER A 146 -3.39 -0.03 24.75
C SER A 146 -4.84 0.37 24.41
N LYS A 147 -5.83 -0.33 24.96
CA LYS A 147 -7.26 0.03 24.76
C LYS A 147 -7.56 1.48 25.15
N LYS A 148 -6.86 2.03 26.15
CA LYS A 148 -7.01 3.42 26.55
C LYS A 148 -6.53 4.38 25.45
N ALA A 149 -5.32 4.16 24.92
CA ALA A 149 -4.75 5.00 23.85
C ALA A 149 -5.53 4.89 22.52
N ALA A 150 -6.11 3.72 22.25
CA ALA A 150 -6.93 3.52 21.06
C ALA A 150 -8.33 4.15 21.15
N ARG A 151 -8.80 4.50 22.36
CA ARG A 151 -10.09 5.10 22.62
C ARG A 151 -10.05 6.64 22.62
N ASP A 152 -8.93 7.22 23.07
CA ASP A 152 -8.67 8.66 23.12
C ASP A 152 -8.30 9.23 21.75
#